data_f30a051471799c1269c714b6832c7110
#
_entry.id   f30a051471799c1269c714b6832c7110
#
_cell.length_a   1.000
_cell.length_b   1.000
_cell.length_c   1.000
_cell.angle_alpha   90.00
_cell.angle_beta   90.00
_cell.angle_gamma   90.00
#
_symmetry.space_group_name_H-M   'P 1'
#
loop_
_entity.id
_entity.type
_entity.pdbx_description
1 polymer ?
#
loop_
_entity_poly.entity_id
_entity_poly.type
_entity_poly.pdbx_seq_one_letter_code
_entity_poly.pdbx_strand_id
1 'polypeptide(L)'
;MGPYVKEREEIAYGNQEKVLNAFHYVKATESDLVGSTGYGYDDFGRDHLEEIYAHTFKAEDAIVRPQIISGTHAITLALQSTLKYGDELLYITGSPYDTLLEVIGVNGNGIESLNRYKYYNRNHFKQNKSSGNSTFQRIRPKTFNHY
;
A
#
# COMPACT_ATOMS: atom_id res chain seq x y z
N MET A 1 1.01 10.27 -36.04
CA MET A 1 0.83 9.70 -34.66
C MET A 1 -0.53 9.04 -34.62
N GLY A 2 -0.62 7.77 -34.21
CA GLY A 2 -1.91 7.04 -34.13
C GLY A 2 -2.75 7.52 -32.94
N PRO A 3 -4.09 7.33 -32.98
CA PRO A 3 -5.00 7.78 -31.92
C PRO A 3 -4.63 7.23 -30.53
N TYR A 4 -4.08 6.05 -30.47
CA TYR A 4 -3.63 5.40 -29.22
C TYR A 4 -2.44 6.10 -28.54
N VAL A 5 -1.57 6.75 -29.31
CA VAL A 5 -0.42 7.51 -28.77
C VAL A 5 -0.91 8.81 -28.15
N LYS A 6 -1.87 9.50 -28.79
CA LYS A 6 -2.43 10.76 -28.28
C LYS A 6 -3.15 10.56 -26.94
N GLU A 7 -3.94 9.51 -26.81
CA GLU A 7 -4.64 9.18 -25.55
C GLU A 7 -3.64 8.94 -24.40
N ARG A 8 -2.54 8.25 -24.68
CA ARG A 8 -1.49 8.03 -23.66
C ARG A 8 -0.73 9.30 -23.30
N GLU A 9 -0.48 10.17 -24.27
CA GLU A 9 0.13 11.48 -24.02
C GLU A 9 -0.76 12.36 -23.14
N GLU A 10 -2.06 12.41 -23.38
CA GLU A 10 -3.01 13.15 -22.53
C GLU A 10 -3.01 12.65 -21.08
N ILE A 11 -3.00 11.32 -20.88
CA ILE A 11 -2.90 10.73 -19.53
C ILE A 11 -1.55 11.10 -18.88
N ALA A 12 -0.45 11.04 -19.64
CA ALA A 12 0.88 11.38 -19.14
C ALA A 12 0.98 12.85 -18.73
N TYR A 13 0.47 13.76 -19.56
CA TYR A 13 0.44 15.19 -19.23
C TYR A 13 -0.42 15.50 -18.00
N GLY A 14 -1.61 14.90 -17.89
CA GLY A 14 -2.48 15.07 -16.71
C GLY A 14 -1.83 14.55 -15.44
N ASN A 15 -1.10 13.44 -15.50
CA ASN A 15 -0.36 12.94 -14.35
C ASN A 15 0.85 13.81 -13.98
N GLN A 16 1.56 14.32 -14.99
CA GLN A 16 2.68 15.24 -14.77
C GLN A 16 2.21 16.55 -14.12
N GLU A 17 1.13 17.14 -14.63
CA GLU A 17 0.52 18.33 -14.05
C GLU A 17 0.14 18.12 -12.59
N LYS A 18 -0.50 16.98 -12.29
CA LYS A 18 -0.89 16.61 -10.93
C LYS A 18 0.31 16.54 -9.97
N VAL A 19 1.42 15.96 -10.42
CA VAL A 19 2.65 15.88 -9.61
C VAL A 19 3.27 17.27 -9.43
N LEU A 20 3.38 18.06 -10.50
CA LEU A 20 3.91 19.43 -10.42
C LEU A 20 3.09 20.32 -9.48
N ASN A 21 1.76 20.18 -9.51
CA ASN A 21 0.88 20.90 -8.59
C ASN A 21 1.14 20.52 -7.13
N ALA A 22 1.49 19.26 -6.85
CA ALA A 22 1.87 18.83 -5.50
C ALA A 22 3.19 19.49 -5.04
N PHE A 23 4.19 19.59 -5.92
CA PHE A 23 5.43 20.33 -5.63
C PHE A 23 5.16 21.83 -5.37
N HIS A 24 4.29 22.44 -6.16
CA HIS A 24 3.90 23.84 -5.97
C HIS A 24 3.12 24.03 -4.65
N TYR A 25 2.29 23.07 -4.28
CA TYR A 25 1.50 23.11 -3.05
C TYR A 25 2.38 23.19 -1.81
N VAL A 26 3.42 22.36 -1.72
CA VAL A 26 4.39 22.41 -0.61
C VAL A 26 5.43 23.51 -0.76
N LYS A 27 5.41 24.26 -1.87
CA LYS A 27 6.42 25.28 -2.22
C LYS A 27 7.85 24.72 -2.19
N ALA A 28 8.02 23.54 -2.79
CA ALA A 28 9.30 22.87 -2.83
C ALA A 28 10.40 23.78 -3.41
N THR A 29 11.55 23.78 -2.78
CA THR A 29 12.71 24.61 -3.10
C THR A 29 14.00 23.78 -3.17
N GLU A 30 15.08 24.39 -3.62
CA GLU A 30 16.40 23.75 -3.63
C GLU A 30 16.84 23.29 -2.22
N SER A 31 16.41 23.98 -1.16
CA SER A 31 16.73 23.61 0.23
C SER A 31 16.18 22.24 0.63
N ASP A 32 15.08 21.78 0.02
CA ASP A 32 14.51 20.47 0.28
C ASP A 32 15.38 19.32 -0.25
N LEU A 33 16.29 19.63 -1.17
CA LEU A 33 17.22 18.67 -1.77
C LEU A 33 18.56 18.60 -1.02
N VAL A 34 18.78 19.46 -0.03
CA VAL A 34 19.99 19.43 0.79
C VAL A 34 19.92 18.27 1.76
N GLY A 35 21.01 17.50 1.83
CA GLY A 35 21.09 16.36 2.76
C GLY A 35 21.00 16.81 4.23
N SER A 36 20.28 16.02 5.03
CA SER A 36 20.14 16.21 6.46
C SER A 36 20.86 15.12 7.26
N THR A 37 20.92 15.28 8.57
CA THR A 37 21.50 14.26 9.48
C THR A 37 20.65 12.99 9.56
N GLY A 38 19.39 13.03 9.09
CA GLY A 38 18.46 11.91 9.14
C GLY A 38 17.81 11.66 10.49
N TYR A 39 18.06 12.48 11.50
CA TYR A 39 17.44 12.35 12.82
C TYR A 39 16.04 12.95 12.95
N GLY A 40 15.48 13.49 11.85
CA GLY A 40 14.11 13.97 11.81
C GLY A 40 13.87 15.35 12.39
N TYR A 41 14.90 16.04 12.84
CA TYR A 41 14.81 17.44 13.26
C TYR A 41 15.16 18.33 12.07
N ASP A 42 14.24 19.23 11.71
CA ASP A 42 14.41 20.20 10.62
C ASP A 42 14.70 19.54 9.25
N ASP A 43 14.11 18.37 8.99
CA ASP A 43 14.24 17.65 7.73
C ASP A 43 13.05 17.97 6.80
N PHE A 44 12.93 19.24 6.43
CA PHE A 44 11.83 19.74 5.61
C PHE A 44 11.68 18.99 4.29
N GLY A 45 12.78 18.55 3.67
CA GLY A 45 12.74 17.82 2.42
C GLY A 45 12.01 16.48 2.52
N ARG A 46 12.13 15.78 3.64
CA ARG A 46 11.39 14.54 3.90
C ARG A 46 9.92 14.80 4.17
N ASP A 47 9.60 15.80 4.96
CA ASP A 47 8.23 16.13 5.29
C ASP A 47 7.49 16.63 4.04
N HIS A 48 8.10 17.52 3.24
CA HIS A 48 7.55 17.95 1.96
C HIS A 48 7.38 16.78 0.98
N LEU A 49 8.29 15.80 0.97
CA LEU A 49 8.15 14.61 0.10
C LEU A 49 6.92 13.79 0.48
N GLU A 50 6.64 13.60 1.76
CA GLU A 50 5.44 12.92 2.25
C GLU A 50 4.17 13.68 1.88
N GLU A 51 4.16 15.01 2.05
CA GLU A 51 3.04 15.86 1.63
C GLU A 51 2.82 15.81 0.11
N ILE A 52 3.88 15.82 -0.71
CA ILE A 52 3.79 15.66 -2.17
C ILE A 52 3.12 14.33 -2.53
N TYR A 53 3.49 13.24 -1.87
CA TYR A 53 2.85 11.95 -2.10
C TYR A 53 1.39 11.96 -1.65
N ALA A 54 1.08 12.44 -0.46
CA ALA A 54 -0.27 12.54 0.03
C ALA A 54 -1.16 13.36 -0.92
N HIS A 55 -0.68 14.53 -1.36
CA HIS A 55 -1.40 15.40 -2.30
C HIS A 55 -1.59 14.74 -3.67
N THR A 56 -0.53 14.11 -4.21
CA THR A 56 -0.56 13.44 -5.52
C THR A 56 -1.57 12.30 -5.56
N PHE A 57 -1.64 11.49 -4.50
CA PHE A 57 -2.52 10.33 -4.41
C PHE A 57 -3.85 10.63 -3.73
N LYS A 58 -4.11 11.88 -3.32
CA LYS A 58 -5.32 12.31 -2.61
C LYS A 58 -5.55 11.50 -1.33
N ALA A 59 -4.47 11.20 -0.62
CA ALA A 59 -4.48 10.58 0.68
C ALA A 59 -4.44 11.65 1.79
N GLU A 60 -4.85 11.28 2.99
CA GLU A 60 -4.77 12.17 4.17
C GLU A 60 -3.32 12.37 4.60
N ASP A 61 -2.49 11.34 4.42
CA ASP A 61 -1.08 11.34 4.79
C ASP A 61 -0.30 10.32 3.96
N ALA A 62 1.04 10.38 3.99
CA ALA A 62 1.92 9.41 3.36
C ALA A 62 3.18 9.21 4.19
N ILE A 63 3.76 8.02 4.11
CA ILE A 63 5.06 7.70 4.71
C ILE A 63 6.03 7.36 3.59
N VAL A 64 7.01 8.23 3.36
CA VAL A 64 8.03 8.09 2.32
C VAL A 64 9.41 8.22 2.96
N ARG A 65 9.92 7.13 3.48
CA ARG A 65 11.17 7.11 4.27
C ARG A 65 12.15 6.05 3.75
N PRO A 66 13.47 6.30 3.78
CA PRO A 66 14.48 5.32 3.35
C PRO A 66 14.50 4.05 4.20
N GLN A 67 13.92 4.08 5.41
CA GLN A 67 13.71 2.90 6.25
C GLN A 67 12.74 1.90 5.65
N ILE A 68 11.88 2.32 4.73
CA ILE A 68 11.03 1.42 3.93
C ILE A 68 11.84 0.98 2.70
N ILE A 69 12.63 -0.06 2.87
CA ILE A 69 13.70 -0.47 1.96
C ILE A 69 13.23 -1.18 0.68
N SER A 70 11.95 -1.56 0.60
CA SER A 70 11.43 -2.29 -0.57
C SER A 70 9.91 -2.20 -0.67
N GLY A 71 9.35 -2.50 -1.86
CA GLY A 71 7.91 -2.60 -2.05
C GLY A 71 7.27 -3.68 -1.18
N THR A 72 7.94 -4.82 -0.98
CA THR A 72 7.46 -5.86 -0.04
C THR A 72 7.38 -5.32 1.38
N HIS A 73 8.37 -4.55 1.82
CA HIS A 73 8.37 -3.92 3.14
C HIS A 73 7.20 -2.92 3.28
N ALA A 74 6.96 -2.08 2.27
CA ALA A 74 5.83 -1.14 2.28
C ALA A 74 4.48 -1.87 2.39
N ILE A 75 4.26 -2.92 1.60
CA ILE A 75 3.04 -3.73 1.66
C ILE A 75 2.91 -4.43 3.01
N THR A 76 4.02 -4.94 3.54
CA THR A 76 4.05 -5.58 4.86
C THR A 76 3.61 -4.62 5.96
N LEU A 77 4.14 -3.40 5.97
CA LEU A 77 3.75 -2.37 6.93
C LEU A 77 2.25 -2.03 6.82
N ALA A 78 1.74 -1.88 5.59
CA ALA A 78 0.32 -1.62 5.36
C ALA A 78 -0.57 -2.76 5.87
N LEU A 79 -0.19 -4.02 5.65
CA LEU A 79 -0.92 -5.17 6.18
C LEU A 79 -0.87 -5.23 7.70
N GLN A 80 0.31 -5.02 8.29
CA GLN A 80 0.49 -5.07 9.75
C GLN A 80 -0.22 -3.93 10.49
N SER A 81 -0.35 -2.77 9.87
CA SER A 81 -1.09 -1.64 10.46
C SER A 81 -2.60 -1.87 10.51
N THR A 82 -3.13 -2.68 9.58
CA THR A 82 -4.58 -2.90 9.43
C THR A 82 -5.06 -4.22 9.99
N LEU A 83 -4.22 -5.26 9.98
CA LEU A 83 -4.59 -6.63 10.35
C LEU A 83 -4.05 -6.99 11.73
N LYS A 84 -4.87 -7.72 12.49
CA LYS A 84 -4.54 -8.27 13.82
C LYS A 84 -4.43 -9.80 13.73
N TYR A 85 -3.89 -10.38 14.79
CA TYR A 85 -3.84 -11.83 14.94
C TYR A 85 -5.23 -12.46 14.82
N GLY A 86 -5.36 -13.44 13.91
CA GLY A 86 -6.60 -14.16 13.66
C GLY A 86 -7.52 -13.51 12.63
N ASP A 87 -7.17 -12.34 12.10
CA ASP A 87 -7.93 -11.71 11.02
C ASP A 87 -7.80 -12.52 9.70
N GLU A 88 -8.74 -12.32 8.80
CA GLU A 88 -8.79 -13.02 7.52
C GLU A 88 -8.35 -12.10 6.38
N LEU A 89 -7.39 -12.55 5.59
CA LEU A 89 -6.87 -11.84 4.43
C LEU A 89 -7.31 -12.52 3.14
N LEU A 90 -8.13 -11.83 2.33
CA LEU A 90 -8.62 -12.34 1.06
C LEU A 90 -7.93 -11.65 -0.13
N TYR A 91 -7.22 -12.42 -0.94
CA TYR A 91 -6.68 -12.01 -2.22
C TYR A 91 -7.63 -12.32 -3.37
N ILE A 92 -8.27 -11.30 -3.93
CA ILE A 92 -9.26 -11.45 -5.01
C ILE A 92 -8.66 -11.54 -6.40
N THR A 93 -7.45 -11.00 -6.58
CA THR A 93 -6.74 -10.91 -7.88
C THR A 93 -5.88 -12.15 -8.21
N GLY A 94 -5.73 -13.07 -7.26
CA GLY A 94 -4.89 -14.26 -7.41
C GLY A 94 -3.94 -14.41 -6.23
N SER A 95 -2.96 -15.32 -6.34
CA SER A 95 -1.92 -15.48 -5.31
C SER A 95 -0.95 -14.29 -5.36
N PRO A 96 -0.56 -13.72 -4.22
CA PRO A 96 0.54 -12.75 -4.18
C PRO A 96 1.86 -13.43 -4.59
N TYR A 97 2.87 -12.62 -4.83
CA TYR A 97 4.21 -13.12 -5.14
C TYR A 97 4.84 -13.80 -3.91
N ASP A 98 5.83 -14.66 -4.16
CA ASP A 98 6.43 -15.60 -3.20
C ASP A 98 6.96 -14.92 -1.93
N THR A 99 7.71 -13.81 -2.03
CA THR A 99 8.23 -13.10 -0.85
C THR A 99 7.12 -12.53 0.03
N LEU A 100 5.97 -12.15 -0.55
CA LEU A 100 4.83 -11.71 0.25
C LEU A 100 4.10 -12.89 0.90
N LEU A 101 4.08 -14.07 0.25
CA LEU A 101 3.56 -15.30 0.86
C LEU A 101 4.33 -15.69 2.12
N GLU A 102 5.65 -15.49 2.13
CA GLU A 102 6.48 -15.70 3.31
C GLU A 102 6.11 -14.72 4.43
N VAL A 103 5.95 -13.45 4.10
CA VAL A 103 5.57 -12.40 5.07
C VAL A 103 4.21 -12.69 5.71
N ILE A 104 3.21 -13.12 4.95
CA ILE A 104 1.88 -13.45 5.46
C ILE A 104 1.80 -14.85 6.11
N GLY A 105 2.91 -15.61 6.05
CA GLY A 105 3.04 -16.87 6.76
C GLY A 105 2.41 -18.09 6.07
N VAL A 106 2.12 -18.02 4.77
CA VAL A 106 1.50 -19.16 4.03
C VAL A 106 2.45 -20.33 3.90
N ASN A 107 3.76 -20.08 3.76
CA ASN A 107 4.79 -21.12 3.53
C ASN A 107 5.46 -21.64 4.81
N GLY A 108 4.97 -21.27 5.99
CA GLY A 108 5.46 -21.81 7.28
C GLY A 108 6.83 -21.31 7.76
N ASN A 109 7.56 -20.59 6.91
CA ASN A 109 8.90 -20.05 7.22
C ASN A 109 8.87 -18.56 7.61
N GLY A 110 7.70 -17.94 7.65
CA GLY A 110 7.54 -16.57 8.08
C GLY A 110 7.94 -16.38 9.54
N ILE A 111 8.31 -15.16 9.91
CA ILE A 111 8.51 -14.79 11.31
C ILE A 111 7.29 -15.26 12.08
N GLU A 112 7.46 -16.08 13.11
CA GLU A 112 6.39 -16.74 13.88
C GLU A 112 5.27 -15.78 14.34
N SER A 113 5.58 -14.50 14.40
CA SER A 113 4.64 -13.43 14.72
C SER A 113 3.62 -13.12 13.61
N LEU A 114 3.86 -13.53 12.36
CA LEU A 114 3.02 -13.21 11.19
C LEU A 114 2.23 -14.40 10.64
N ASN A 115 2.40 -15.62 11.14
CA ASN A 115 1.55 -16.79 10.88
C ASN A 115 0.11 -16.61 11.40
N ARG A 116 -0.45 -15.40 11.26
CA ARG A 116 -1.60 -14.97 12.03
C ARG A 116 -2.82 -14.73 11.20
N TYR A 117 -2.67 -14.75 9.85
CA TYR A 117 -3.79 -14.46 8.97
C TYR A 117 -4.29 -15.72 8.29
N LYS A 118 -5.60 -15.91 8.28
CA LYS A 118 -6.21 -16.93 7.44
C LYS A 118 -6.21 -16.41 6.00
N TYR A 119 -5.28 -16.95 5.21
CA TYR A 119 -5.13 -16.58 3.81
C TYR A 119 -6.14 -17.33 2.94
N TYR A 120 -6.86 -16.59 2.12
CA TYR A 120 -7.79 -17.12 1.11
C TYR A 120 -7.46 -16.49 -0.25
N ASN A 121 -7.36 -17.33 -1.29
CA ASN A 121 -7.30 -16.85 -2.66
C ASN A 121 -8.59 -17.17 -3.42
N ARG A 122 -8.78 -16.54 -4.57
CA ARG A 122 -9.98 -16.71 -5.41
C ARG A 122 -10.23 -18.19 -5.80
N ASN A 123 -9.20 -19.00 -5.94
CA ASN A 123 -9.32 -20.40 -6.32
C ASN A 123 -9.89 -21.26 -5.18
N HIS A 124 -9.59 -20.90 -3.95
CA HIS A 124 -10.15 -21.55 -2.75
C HIS A 124 -11.68 -21.35 -2.66
N PHE A 125 -12.17 -20.17 -3.05
CA PHE A 125 -13.63 -19.90 -3.13
C PHE A 125 -14.36 -20.75 -4.16
N LYS A 126 -13.72 -21.09 -5.28
CA LYS A 126 -14.30 -21.95 -6.31
C LYS A 126 -14.39 -23.42 -5.84
N GLN A 127 -13.42 -23.91 -5.09
CA GLN A 127 -13.41 -25.27 -4.55
C GLN A 127 -14.48 -25.49 -3.48
N ASN A 128 -14.69 -24.50 -2.58
CA ASN A 128 -15.71 -24.59 -1.54
C ASN A 128 -17.14 -24.49 -2.08
N LYS A 129 -17.37 -23.83 -3.23
CA LYS A 129 -18.66 -23.85 -3.91
C LYS A 129 -19.01 -25.22 -4.51
N SER A 130 -18.04 -25.99 -4.95
CA SER A 130 -18.22 -27.33 -5.50
C SER A 130 -18.46 -28.42 -4.43
N SER A 131 -18.06 -28.17 -3.19
CA SER A 131 -18.22 -29.11 -2.07
C SER A 131 -19.47 -28.88 -1.20
N GLY A 132 -20.38 -27.98 -1.59
CA GLY A 132 -21.69 -27.80 -0.93
C GLY A 132 -21.66 -27.17 0.48
N ASN A 133 -20.51 -26.91 1.04
CA ASN A 133 -20.36 -26.26 2.37
C ASN A 133 -20.10 -24.75 2.19
N SER A 134 -21.15 -24.02 1.86
CA SER A 134 -21.11 -22.55 1.82
C SER A 134 -21.51 -21.95 3.18
N THR A 135 -20.61 -21.92 4.12
CA THR A 135 -20.78 -21.05 5.28
C THR A 135 -20.23 -19.69 4.91
N PHE A 136 -21.06 -18.87 4.28
CA PHE A 136 -20.78 -17.48 4.02
C PHE A 136 -20.97 -16.71 5.34
N GLN A 137 -19.94 -16.59 6.16
CA GLN A 137 -19.96 -15.58 7.21
C GLN A 137 -19.69 -14.22 6.56
N ARG A 138 -20.75 -13.43 6.47
CA ARG A 138 -20.71 -12.03 6.03
C ARG A 138 -19.72 -11.29 6.93
N ILE A 139 -18.58 -10.86 6.36
CA ILE A 139 -17.66 -9.95 7.02
C ILE A 139 -18.44 -8.67 7.30
N ARG A 140 -18.84 -8.45 8.55
CA ARG A 140 -19.39 -7.15 8.96
C ARG A 140 -18.20 -6.23 9.18
N PRO A 141 -18.17 -5.04 8.56
CA PRO A 141 -17.20 -4.02 8.96
C PRO A 141 -17.44 -3.70 10.44
N LYS A 142 -16.42 -3.87 11.25
CA LYS A 142 -16.46 -3.37 12.64
C LYS A 142 -16.51 -1.84 12.55
N THR A 143 -17.63 -1.26 12.96
CA THR A 143 -17.72 0.18 13.19
C THR A 143 -16.65 0.58 14.20
N PHE A 144 -15.74 1.43 13.77
CA PHE A 144 -14.83 2.12 14.69
C PHE A 144 -15.68 3.05 15.55
N ASN A 145 -15.88 2.71 16.83
CA ASN A 145 -16.33 3.67 17.81
C ASN A 145 -15.14 4.55 18.14
N HIS A 146 -15.24 5.82 17.78
CA HIS A 146 -14.35 6.86 18.26
C HIS A 146 -14.49 6.98 19.78
N TYR A 147 -13.37 6.86 20.48
CA TYR A 147 -13.13 7.42 21.79
C TYR A 147 -12.12 8.55 21.66
#